data_58dfaf192500dcbd68bbded12592eea8
#
_entry.id   58dfaf192500dcbd68bbded12592eea8
#
_cell.length_a   1.000
_cell.length_b   1.000
_cell.length_c   1.000
_cell.angle_alpha   90.00
_cell.angle_beta   90.00
_cell.angle_gamma   90.00
#
_symmetry.space_group_name_H-M   'P 1'
#
loop_
_entity.id
_entity.type
_entity.pdbx_description
1 polymer ?
#
loop_
_entity_poly.entity_id
_entity_poly.type
_entity_poly.pdbx_seq_one_letter_code
_entity_poly.pdbx_strand_id
1 'polypeptide(L)'
;MEKIAVILPVYKNDKAPHVRLSLNSILNQTYKGDFKLIIGVDGPVGEELVSCLKDYETKDNVSVQWFSKNRGLAIVLNDLLDICFKEGYKYIARMDADDISMPERLKKQMAYLLAHPEIDVVGGAIEEIDENSESRGKMIVYPEGSKECYEFFARRNPHAHPAVLFRKSFFDKAGCKYRPEYRQNQDTMLWVDGMSKGTKHANIPDVVLRFRFTNALFKKRRNGWAFAKKQLKDRKKINKTLGYGFGATVFGYMMFIVLVSPAWVKKI
;
A
#
# COMPACT_ATOMS: atom_id res chain seq x y z
N MET A 1 6.16 -19.32 -16.02
CA MET A 1 6.22 -17.98 -15.39
C MET A 1 5.66 -18.08 -13.99
N GLU A 2 6.10 -17.21 -13.08
CA GLU A 2 5.62 -17.23 -11.68
C GLU A 2 4.18 -16.70 -11.58
N LYS A 3 3.44 -17.21 -10.56
CA LYS A 3 2.05 -16.80 -10.30
C LYS A 3 2.00 -15.62 -9.31
N ILE A 4 1.16 -14.62 -9.61
CA ILE A 4 0.95 -13.44 -8.75
C ILE A 4 -0.46 -13.45 -8.18
N ALA A 5 -0.62 -13.25 -6.87
CA ALA A 5 -1.89 -12.83 -6.30
C ALA A 5 -1.92 -11.30 -6.20
N VAL A 6 -3.02 -10.68 -6.62
CA VAL A 6 -3.27 -9.25 -6.39
C VAL A 6 -4.34 -9.13 -5.31
N ILE A 7 -4.00 -8.54 -4.16
CA ILE A 7 -4.95 -8.32 -3.07
C ILE A 7 -5.49 -6.90 -3.10
N LEU A 8 -6.82 -6.77 -3.08
CA LEU A 8 -7.54 -5.51 -3.21
C LEU A 8 -8.67 -5.44 -2.17
N PRO A 9 -8.52 -4.66 -1.10
CA PRO A 9 -9.58 -4.43 -0.14
C PRO A 9 -10.57 -3.39 -0.65
N VAL A 10 -11.86 -3.63 -0.42
CA VAL A 10 -12.99 -2.72 -0.71
C VAL A 10 -13.77 -2.49 0.57
N TYR A 11 -14.29 -1.27 0.78
CA TYR A 11 -15.12 -0.96 1.93
C TYR A 11 -16.24 0.04 1.56
N LYS A 12 -17.16 0.30 2.49
CA LYS A 12 -18.41 1.06 2.25
C LYS A 12 -18.27 2.48 1.69
N ASN A 13 -17.08 3.12 1.81
CA ASN A 13 -16.88 4.47 1.32
C ASN A 13 -16.23 4.51 -0.07
N ASP A 14 -15.89 3.35 -0.65
CA ASP A 14 -15.37 3.29 -2.00
C ASP A 14 -16.49 3.57 -3.01
N LYS A 15 -16.15 4.23 -4.10
CA LYS A 15 -17.08 4.58 -5.16
C LYS A 15 -17.04 3.54 -6.26
N ALA A 16 -18.17 2.95 -6.63
CA ALA A 16 -18.23 1.90 -7.65
C ALA A 16 -17.54 2.27 -8.98
N PRO A 17 -17.64 3.52 -9.52
CA PRO A 17 -16.87 3.91 -10.70
C PRO A 17 -15.34 3.81 -10.52
N HIS A 18 -14.81 4.20 -9.36
CA HIS A 18 -13.37 4.10 -9.08
C HIS A 18 -12.94 2.64 -8.92
N VAL A 19 -13.73 1.83 -8.20
CA VAL A 19 -13.51 0.40 -8.06
C VAL A 19 -13.46 -0.27 -9.43
N ARG A 20 -14.40 0.05 -10.33
CA ARG A 20 -14.41 -0.48 -11.70
C ARG A 20 -13.14 -0.12 -12.48
N LEU A 21 -12.66 1.12 -12.37
CA LEU A 21 -11.39 1.54 -13.00
C LEU A 21 -10.20 0.78 -12.43
N SER A 22 -10.14 0.62 -11.11
CA SER A 22 -9.10 -0.12 -10.40
C SER A 22 -9.07 -1.58 -10.86
N LEU A 23 -10.20 -2.29 -10.82
CA LEU A 23 -10.33 -3.69 -11.24
C LEU A 23 -9.94 -3.88 -12.70
N ASN A 24 -10.43 -3.02 -13.60
CA ASN A 24 -10.06 -3.07 -15.01
C ASN A 24 -8.57 -2.86 -15.23
N SER A 25 -7.93 -1.97 -14.48
CA SER A 25 -6.49 -1.70 -14.60
C SER A 25 -5.64 -2.91 -14.22
N ILE A 26 -6.11 -3.74 -13.28
CA ILE A 26 -5.44 -4.98 -12.90
C ILE A 26 -5.74 -6.09 -13.93
N LEU A 27 -6.96 -6.22 -14.40
CA LEU A 27 -7.31 -7.27 -15.36
C LEU A 27 -6.67 -7.05 -16.75
N ASN A 28 -6.31 -5.81 -17.07
CA ASN A 28 -5.65 -5.44 -18.34
C ASN A 28 -4.11 -5.34 -18.22
N GLN A 29 -3.50 -6.03 -17.25
CA GLN A 29 -2.04 -6.05 -17.14
C GLN A 29 -1.39 -6.78 -18.31
N THR A 30 -0.21 -6.30 -18.76
CA THR A 30 0.56 -6.91 -19.84
C THR A 30 1.43 -8.09 -19.37
N TYR A 31 1.34 -8.45 -18.10
CA TYR A 31 2.01 -9.62 -17.54
C TYR A 31 1.49 -10.91 -18.19
N LYS A 32 2.40 -11.73 -18.70
CA LYS A 32 2.05 -12.96 -19.45
C LYS A 32 1.96 -14.21 -18.57
N GLY A 33 2.36 -14.13 -17.31
CA GLY A 33 2.15 -15.21 -16.33
C GLY A 33 0.74 -15.19 -15.74
N ASP A 34 0.42 -16.23 -15.01
CA ASP A 34 -0.87 -16.34 -14.32
C ASP A 34 -0.94 -15.31 -13.19
N PHE A 35 -2.07 -14.64 -13.06
CA PHE A 35 -2.39 -13.86 -11.87
C PHE A 35 -3.85 -14.02 -11.47
N LYS A 36 -4.10 -13.90 -10.17
CA LYS A 36 -5.45 -13.92 -9.59
C LYS A 36 -5.69 -12.64 -8.80
N LEU A 37 -6.83 -12.01 -9.03
CA LEU A 37 -7.31 -10.88 -8.26
C LEU A 37 -8.18 -11.38 -7.11
N ILE A 38 -7.77 -11.11 -5.87
CA ILE A 38 -8.48 -11.51 -4.66
C ILE A 38 -8.97 -10.25 -3.96
N ILE A 39 -10.29 -10.03 -4.02
CA ILE A 39 -10.96 -8.85 -3.49
C ILE A 39 -11.48 -9.16 -2.09
N GLY A 40 -11.23 -8.30 -1.11
CA GLY A 40 -11.78 -8.43 0.25
C GLY A 40 -12.75 -7.30 0.56
N VAL A 41 -14.04 -7.60 0.70
CA VAL A 41 -15.09 -6.61 1.01
C VAL A 41 -15.24 -6.50 2.52
N ASP A 42 -14.78 -5.41 3.11
CA ASP A 42 -14.72 -5.18 4.57
C ASP A 42 -16.07 -4.73 5.15
N GLY A 43 -16.96 -5.68 5.32
CA GLY A 43 -18.31 -5.48 5.84
C GLY A 43 -19.32 -5.05 4.77
N PRO A 44 -20.55 -4.73 5.18
CA PRO A 44 -21.62 -4.34 4.27
C PRO A 44 -21.27 -3.10 3.45
N VAL A 45 -21.53 -3.14 2.14
CA VAL A 45 -21.35 -2.04 1.18
C VAL A 45 -22.67 -1.75 0.47
N GLY A 46 -22.76 -0.59 -0.20
CA GLY A 46 -23.97 -0.18 -0.93
C GLY A 46 -24.24 -1.07 -2.16
N GLU A 47 -25.50 -1.10 -2.61
CA GLU A 47 -25.97 -1.94 -3.72
C GLU A 47 -25.18 -1.73 -5.02
N GLU A 48 -24.78 -0.50 -5.32
CA GLU A 48 -23.98 -0.17 -6.50
C GLU A 48 -22.60 -0.88 -6.46
N LEU A 49 -21.94 -0.91 -5.29
CA LEU A 49 -20.70 -1.65 -5.10
C LEU A 49 -20.93 -3.16 -5.16
N VAL A 50 -22.02 -3.66 -4.58
CA VAL A 50 -22.37 -5.08 -4.66
C VAL A 50 -22.55 -5.51 -6.10
N SER A 51 -23.35 -4.76 -6.88
CA SER A 51 -23.56 -5.04 -8.29
C SER A 51 -22.25 -5.01 -9.07
N CYS A 52 -21.46 -3.96 -8.88
CA CYS A 52 -20.15 -3.84 -9.51
C CYS A 52 -19.26 -5.06 -9.23
N LEU A 53 -19.13 -5.49 -7.98
CA LEU A 53 -18.24 -6.59 -7.60
C LEU A 53 -18.74 -7.94 -8.11
N LYS A 54 -20.04 -8.17 -8.13
CA LYS A 54 -20.65 -9.38 -8.70
C LYS A 54 -20.36 -9.53 -10.19
N ASP A 55 -20.34 -8.46 -10.97
CA ASP A 55 -19.96 -8.48 -12.39
C ASP A 55 -18.54 -9.04 -12.58
N TYR A 56 -17.62 -8.73 -11.67
CA TYR A 56 -16.24 -9.22 -11.75
C TYR A 56 -16.06 -10.62 -11.16
N GLU A 57 -16.87 -11.02 -10.19
CA GLU A 57 -16.83 -12.34 -9.57
C GLU A 57 -17.09 -13.48 -10.56
N THR A 58 -17.71 -13.18 -11.72
CA THR A 58 -17.94 -14.13 -12.81
C THR A 58 -16.67 -14.49 -13.60
N LYS A 59 -15.55 -13.78 -13.38
CA LYS A 59 -14.29 -14.01 -14.11
C LYS A 59 -13.45 -15.09 -13.43
N ASP A 60 -12.87 -16.00 -14.19
CA ASP A 60 -12.10 -17.14 -13.68
C ASP A 60 -10.91 -16.75 -12.79
N ASN A 61 -10.28 -15.61 -13.08
CA ASN A 61 -9.12 -15.13 -12.33
C ASN A 61 -9.46 -14.10 -11.25
N VAL A 62 -10.73 -13.98 -10.86
CA VAL A 62 -11.20 -13.09 -9.79
C VAL A 62 -11.88 -13.91 -8.69
N SER A 63 -11.62 -13.59 -7.44
CA SER A 63 -12.39 -14.10 -6.31
C SER A 63 -12.74 -12.97 -5.35
N VAL A 64 -13.98 -12.98 -4.84
CA VAL A 64 -14.47 -11.97 -3.90
C VAL A 64 -14.74 -12.63 -2.55
N GLN A 65 -14.15 -12.06 -1.50
CA GLN A 65 -14.34 -12.48 -0.13
C GLN A 65 -15.25 -11.49 0.59
N TRP A 66 -16.48 -11.87 0.87
CA TRP A 66 -17.49 -11.04 1.52
C TRP A 66 -17.42 -11.22 3.03
N PHE A 67 -16.99 -10.18 3.77
CA PHE A 67 -16.97 -10.21 5.23
C PHE A 67 -18.23 -9.58 5.81
N SER A 68 -18.80 -10.20 6.82
CA SER A 68 -20.09 -9.75 7.43
C SER A 68 -19.97 -8.46 8.25
N LYS A 69 -18.75 -8.07 8.66
CA LYS A 69 -18.50 -6.89 9.52
C LYS A 69 -17.27 -6.13 9.02
N ASN A 70 -17.30 -4.80 9.16
CA ASN A 70 -16.13 -3.97 8.95
C ASN A 70 -15.15 -4.16 10.11
N ARG A 71 -14.00 -4.76 9.82
CA ARG A 71 -12.94 -5.07 10.80
C ARG A 71 -11.70 -4.20 10.61
N GLY A 72 -11.64 -3.45 9.51
CA GLY A 72 -10.56 -2.55 9.17
C GLY A 72 -9.49 -3.16 8.27
N LEU A 73 -8.81 -2.28 7.53
CA LEU A 73 -7.89 -2.61 6.45
C LEU A 73 -6.84 -3.68 6.81
N ALA A 74 -6.20 -3.56 7.97
CA ALA A 74 -5.15 -4.50 8.39
C ALA A 74 -5.66 -5.94 8.51
N ILE A 75 -6.87 -6.13 9.07
CA ILE A 75 -7.47 -7.46 9.23
C ILE A 75 -7.84 -8.05 7.88
N VAL A 76 -8.49 -7.27 7.02
CA VAL A 76 -8.85 -7.73 5.66
C VAL A 76 -7.61 -8.11 4.87
N LEU A 77 -6.57 -7.27 4.86
CA LEU A 77 -5.31 -7.61 4.19
C LEU A 77 -4.68 -8.90 4.75
N ASN A 78 -4.77 -9.14 6.06
CA ASN A 78 -4.26 -10.36 6.67
C ASN A 78 -5.04 -11.59 6.20
N ASP A 79 -6.37 -11.51 6.13
CA ASP A 79 -7.20 -12.60 5.64
C ASP A 79 -6.91 -12.92 4.17
N LEU A 80 -6.73 -11.86 3.34
CA LEU A 80 -6.35 -12.02 1.93
C LEU A 80 -4.95 -12.65 1.78
N LEU A 81 -3.99 -12.26 2.64
CA LEU A 81 -2.66 -12.88 2.68
C LEU A 81 -2.74 -14.36 3.07
N ASP A 82 -3.63 -14.72 4.03
CA ASP A 82 -3.81 -16.12 4.43
C ASP A 82 -4.34 -16.97 3.29
N ILE A 83 -5.28 -16.44 2.49
CA ILE A 83 -5.75 -17.08 1.26
C ILE A 83 -4.59 -17.28 0.28
N CYS A 84 -3.81 -16.21 0.02
CA CYS A 84 -2.65 -16.28 -0.86
C CYS A 84 -1.64 -17.35 -0.41
N PHE A 85 -1.32 -17.40 0.86
CA PHE A 85 -0.35 -18.37 1.40
C PHE A 85 -0.89 -19.78 1.35
N LYS A 86 -2.17 -19.99 1.65
CA LYS A 86 -2.84 -21.30 1.55
C LYS A 86 -2.89 -21.81 0.10
N GLU A 87 -3.10 -20.91 -0.87
CA GLU A 87 -3.10 -21.24 -2.31
C GLU A 87 -1.67 -21.31 -2.91
N GLY A 88 -0.62 -21.13 -2.09
CA GLY A 88 0.77 -21.31 -2.51
C GLY A 88 1.37 -20.16 -3.32
N TYR A 89 0.77 -18.95 -3.30
CA TYR A 89 1.35 -17.79 -3.97
C TYR A 89 2.63 -17.34 -3.31
N LYS A 90 3.68 -17.15 -4.13
CA LYS A 90 4.98 -16.62 -3.71
C LYS A 90 5.11 -15.13 -3.92
N TYR A 91 4.27 -14.53 -4.75
CA TYR A 91 4.30 -13.11 -5.11
C TYR A 91 2.92 -12.51 -4.91
N ILE A 92 2.86 -11.43 -4.12
CA ILE A 92 1.61 -10.77 -3.73
C ILE A 92 1.70 -9.28 -4.04
N ALA A 93 0.91 -8.81 -5.01
CA ALA A 93 0.75 -7.39 -5.30
C ALA A 93 -0.37 -6.80 -4.43
N ARG A 94 -0.13 -5.60 -3.89
CA ARG A 94 -1.13 -4.86 -3.15
C ARG A 94 -1.73 -3.77 -4.04
N MET A 95 -3.05 -3.54 -3.96
CA MET A 95 -3.76 -2.52 -4.71
C MET A 95 -4.84 -1.87 -3.85
N ASP A 96 -5.05 -0.54 -3.96
CA ASP A 96 -6.23 0.14 -3.42
C ASP A 96 -7.37 0.14 -4.44
N ALA A 97 -8.60 0.14 -3.93
CA ALA A 97 -9.81 0.05 -4.75
C ALA A 97 -10.13 1.33 -5.54
N ASP A 98 -9.45 2.43 -5.27
CA ASP A 98 -9.66 3.74 -5.90
C ASP A 98 -8.48 4.19 -6.80
N ASP A 99 -7.37 3.42 -6.82
CA ASP A 99 -6.19 3.69 -7.63
C ASP A 99 -6.26 3.02 -9.02
N ILE A 100 -5.36 3.39 -9.93
CA ILE A 100 -5.25 2.80 -11.27
C ILE A 100 -3.85 2.25 -11.47
N SER A 101 -3.73 0.95 -11.70
CA SER A 101 -2.46 0.29 -11.98
C SER A 101 -1.99 0.60 -13.40
N MET A 102 -0.69 0.90 -13.58
CA MET A 102 -0.13 1.04 -14.92
C MET A 102 -0.10 -0.32 -15.63
N PRO A 103 -0.30 -0.39 -16.95
CA PRO A 103 -0.45 -1.67 -17.67
C PRO A 103 0.75 -2.61 -17.56
N GLU A 104 1.95 -2.08 -17.44
CA GLU A 104 3.18 -2.87 -17.33
C GLU A 104 3.66 -3.12 -15.89
N ARG A 105 2.90 -2.69 -14.88
CA ARG A 105 3.31 -2.77 -13.47
C ARG A 105 3.74 -4.18 -13.08
N LEU A 106 2.85 -5.16 -13.20
CA LEU A 106 3.14 -6.53 -12.75
C LEU A 106 4.31 -7.14 -13.52
N LYS A 107 4.41 -6.87 -14.84
CA LYS A 107 5.52 -7.32 -15.67
C LYS A 107 6.86 -6.75 -15.19
N LYS A 108 6.95 -5.44 -14.98
CA LYS A 108 8.18 -4.76 -14.58
C LYS A 108 8.62 -5.12 -13.16
N GLN A 109 7.69 -5.10 -12.21
CA GLN A 109 7.99 -5.46 -10.82
C GLN A 109 8.39 -6.93 -10.67
N MET A 110 7.73 -7.85 -11.40
CA MET A 110 8.12 -9.25 -11.39
C MET A 110 9.50 -9.47 -12.02
N ALA A 111 9.78 -8.85 -13.16
CA ALA A 111 11.11 -8.92 -13.80
C ALA A 111 12.21 -8.45 -12.84
N TYR A 112 11.96 -7.35 -12.12
CA TYR A 112 12.90 -6.84 -11.12
C TYR A 112 13.13 -7.84 -9.99
N LEU A 113 12.06 -8.38 -9.39
CA LEU A 113 12.21 -9.38 -8.32
C LEU A 113 12.93 -10.65 -8.78
N LEU A 114 12.71 -11.09 -10.03
CA LEU A 114 13.41 -12.27 -10.56
C LEU A 114 14.90 -12.00 -10.79
N ALA A 115 15.28 -10.80 -11.21
CA ALA A 115 16.67 -10.38 -11.36
C ALA A 115 17.38 -10.13 -10.02
N HIS A 116 16.63 -9.84 -8.94
CA HIS A 116 17.14 -9.50 -7.62
C HIS A 116 16.55 -10.43 -6.54
N PRO A 117 17.07 -11.68 -6.43
CA PRO A 117 16.51 -12.67 -5.50
C PRO A 117 16.63 -12.28 -4.03
N GLU A 118 17.53 -11.36 -3.69
CA GLU A 118 17.72 -10.81 -2.33
C GLU A 118 16.62 -9.84 -1.92
N ILE A 119 15.88 -9.23 -2.88
CA ILE A 119 14.83 -8.24 -2.60
C ILE A 119 13.53 -8.94 -2.21
N ASP A 120 12.95 -8.53 -1.10
CA ASP A 120 11.71 -9.09 -0.54
C ASP A 120 10.46 -8.30 -0.94
N VAL A 121 10.60 -7.00 -1.21
CA VAL A 121 9.50 -6.13 -1.66
C VAL A 121 10.01 -5.09 -2.65
N VAL A 122 9.26 -4.90 -3.74
CA VAL A 122 9.53 -3.86 -4.72
C VAL A 122 8.32 -2.96 -4.91
N GLY A 123 8.55 -1.65 -4.84
CA GLY A 123 7.58 -0.60 -5.19
C GLY A 123 7.88 -0.01 -6.58
N GLY A 124 7.52 1.26 -6.73
CA GLY A 124 7.82 2.07 -7.91
C GLY A 124 7.29 3.48 -7.75
N ALA A 125 7.58 4.35 -8.70
CA ALA A 125 7.05 5.71 -8.72
C ALA A 125 5.53 5.70 -8.90
N ILE A 126 4.88 6.76 -8.44
CA ILE A 126 3.43 6.97 -8.60
C ILE A 126 3.15 8.34 -9.20
N GLU A 127 2.06 8.43 -9.97
CA GLU A 127 1.48 9.69 -10.44
C GLU A 127 0.25 10.02 -9.60
N GLU A 128 0.14 11.26 -9.10
CA GLU A 128 -1.09 11.70 -8.44
C GLU A 128 -2.17 12.04 -9.46
N ILE A 129 -3.38 11.49 -9.26
CA ILE A 129 -4.60 11.82 -10.01
C ILE A 129 -5.68 12.39 -9.08
N ASP A 130 -6.60 13.14 -9.63
CA ASP A 130 -7.75 13.69 -8.91
C ASP A 130 -8.95 12.72 -8.86
N GLU A 131 -10.09 13.20 -8.35
CA GLU A 131 -11.33 12.40 -8.27
C GLU A 131 -11.88 12.00 -9.65
N ASN A 132 -11.58 12.75 -10.72
CA ASN A 132 -11.99 12.48 -12.08
C ASN A 132 -10.99 11.61 -12.85
N SER A 133 -9.93 11.14 -12.19
CA SER A 133 -8.81 10.39 -12.79
C SER A 133 -7.92 11.24 -13.70
N GLU A 134 -7.98 12.56 -13.61
CA GLU A 134 -7.10 13.46 -14.34
C GLU A 134 -5.76 13.63 -13.60
N SER A 135 -4.67 13.75 -14.37
CA SER A 135 -3.34 13.96 -13.81
C SER A 135 -3.26 15.28 -13.05
N ARG A 136 -2.66 15.25 -11.88
CA ARG A 136 -2.35 16.46 -11.10
C ARG A 136 -0.98 17.06 -11.44
N GLY A 137 -0.29 16.51 -12.45
CA GLY A 137 1.04 16.93 -12.85
C GLY A 137 2.12 16.64 -11.78
N LYS A 138 1.83 15.75 -10.83
CA LYS A 138 2.75 15.44 -9.74
C LYS A 138 3.12 13.96 -9.73
N MET A 139 4.42 13.71 -9.85
CA MET A 139 5.02 12.39 -9.75
C MET A 139 5.78 12.27 -8.43
N ILE A 140 5.64 11.13 -7.76
CA ILE A 140 6.37 10.82 -6.52
C ILE A 140 7.29 9.65 -6.81
N VAL A 141 8.58 9.89 -6.65
CA VAL A 141 9.64 8.89 -6.82
C VAL A 141 10.12 8.43 -5.44
N TYR A 142 10.46 7.18 -5.33
CA TYR A 142 10.97 6.55 -4.10
C TYR A 142 12.41 6.07 -4.29
N PRO A 143 13.18 5.89 -3.21
CA PRO A 143 14.54 5.37 -3.30
C PRO A 143 14.58 3.98 -3.93
N GLU A 144 15.53 3.75 -4.84
CA GLU A 144 15.61 2.50 -5.61
C GLU A 144 16.26 1.36 -4.83
N GLY A 145 17.36 1.65 -4.11
CA GLY A 145 18.14 0.65 -3.40
C GLY A 145 17.68 0.40 -1.97
N SER A 146 18.05 -0.76 -1.42
CA SER A 146 17.62 -1.17 -0.08
C SER A 146 18.21 -0.32 1.04
N LYS A 147 19.46 0.13 0.89
CA LYS A 147 20.10 1.05 1.84
C LYS A 147 19.41 2.40 1.84
N GLU A 148 19.16 2.94 0.66
CA GLU A 148 18.49 4.22 0.44
C GLU A 148 17.05 4.18 0.96
N CYS A 149 16.31 3.08 0.76
CA CYS A 149 14.99 2.86 1.34
C CYS A 149 15.03 2.92 2.87
N TYR A 150 16.02 2.26 3.49
CA TYR A 150 16.20 2.28 4.94
C TYR A 150 16.51 3.70 5.44
N GLU A 151 17.44 4.40 4.82
CA GLU A 151 17.82 5.77 5.20
C GLU A 151 16.64 6.76 5.01
N PHE A 152 15.89 6.63 3.92
CA PHE A 152 14.72 7.45 3.62
C PHE A 152 13.60 7.25 4.66
N PHE A 153 13.46 6.01 5.16
CA PHE A 153 12.43 5.68 6.15
C PHE A 153 12.64 6.37 7.50
N ALA A 154 13.84 6.87 7.79
CA ALA A 154 14.06 7.77 8.93
C ALA A 154 13.15 9.03 8.90
N ARG A 155 12.63 9.39 7.72
CA ARG A 155 11.81 10.59 7.49
C ARG A 155 10.44 10.29 6.91
N ARG A 156 10.35 9.41 5.89
CA ARG A 156 9.13 9.12 5.11
C ARG A 156 9.04 7.64 4.79
N ASN A 157 7.84 7.14 4.52
CA ASN A 157 7.67 5.77 4.00
C ASN A 157 8.44 5.60 2.70
N PRO A 158 9.20 4.50 2.54
CA PRO A 158 10.02 4.23 1.36
C PRO A 158 9.21 3.69 0.17
N HIS A 159 7.91 3.47 0.33
CA HIS A 159 7.02 2.96 -0.70
C HIS A 159 5.65 3.63 -0.65
N ALA A 160 4.98 3.72 -1.78
CA ALA A 160 3.53 3.83 -1.84
C ALA A 160 2.95 2.44 -1.58
N HIS A 161 2.19 2.28 -0.49
CA HIS A 161 1.65 0.99 -0.11
C HIS A 161 0.80 0.30 -1.21
N PRO A 162 -0.08 1.01 -1.99
CA PRO A 162 -0.82 0.39 -3.07
C PRO A 162 0.03 -0.01 -4.29
N ALA A 163 1.30 0.36 -4.32
CA ALA A 163 2.18 0.18 -5.47
C ALA A 163 3.20 -0.96 -5.30
N VAL A 164 3.12 -1.78 -4.23
CA VAL A 164 4.14 -2.79 -3.95
C VAL A 164 3.78 -4.18 -4.47
N LEU A 165 4.83 -4.93 -4.82
CA LEU A 165 4.82 -6.37 -5.05
C LEU A 165 5.75 -7.01 -4.01
N PHE A 166 5.18 -7.85 -3.15
CA PHE A 166 5.89 -8.62 -2.15
C PHE A 166 6.33 -9.99 -2.70
N ARG A 167 7.48 -10.44 -2.25
CA ARG A 167 7.82 -11.86 -2.20
C ARG A 167 7.29 -12.40 -0.86
N LYS A 168 6.77 -13.64 -0.82
CA LYS A 168 6.29 -14.28 0.43
C LYS A 168 7.37 -14.27 1.51
N SER A 169 8.65 -14.39 1.12
CA SER A 169 9.80 -14.33 2.04
C SER A 169 9.84 -13.06 2.89
N PHE A 170 9.23 -11.96 2.44
CA PHE A 170 9.07 -10.75 3.27
C PHE A 170 8.34 -11.08 4.58
N PHE A 171 7.20 -11.74 4.48
CA PHE A 171 6.36 -12.09 5.64
C PHE A 171 7.00 -13.21 6.48
N ASP A 172 7.67 -14.16 5.84
CA ASP A 172 8.40 -15.22 6.52
C ASP A 172 9.56 -14.66 7.37
N LYS A 173 10.33 -13.71 6.83
CA LYS A 173 11.40 -13.01 7.55
C LYS A 173 10.86 -12.08 8.63
N ALA A 174 9.85 -11.28 8.32
CA ALA A 174 9.21 -10.37 9.28
C ALA A 174 8.59 -11.12 10.46
N GLY A 175 8.19 -12.38 10.25
CA GLY A 175 7.50 -13.22 11.24
C GLY A 175 6.09 -12.71 11.58
N CYS A 176 5.54 -11.81 10.78
CA CYS A 176 4.23 -11.21 11.01
C CYS A 176 3.60 -10.71 9.71
N LYS A 177 2.30 -10.38 9.78
CA LYS A 177 1.53 -9.66 8.78
C LYS A 177 1.20 -8.26 9.30
N TYR A 178 0.17 -7.60 8.74
CA TYR A 178 -0.27 -6.28 9.23
C TYR A 178 -0.74 -6.34 10.67
N ARG A 179 -0.39 -5.33 11.47
CA ARG A 179 -0.79 -5.24 12.87
C ARG A 179 -2.21 -4.68 12.99
N PRO A 180 -3.21 -5.45 13.49
CA PRO A 180 -4.62 -5.02 13.54
C PRO A 180 -4.90 -3.82 14.43
N GLU A 181 -4.08 -3.59 15.45
CA GLU A 181 -4.18 -2.45 16.35
C GLU A 181 -3.85 -1.11 15.68
N TYR A 182 -3.18 -1.14 14.53
CA TYR A 182 -2.90 0.05 13.74
C TYR A 182 -3.99 0.27 12.68
N ARG A 183 -5.04 1.04 13.01
CA ARG A 183 -6.05 1.48 12.03
C ARG A 183 -5.53 2.54 11.04
N GLN A 184 -4.39 3.14 11.36
CA GLN A 184 -3.63 4.07 10.52
C GLN A 184 -2.15 3.71 10.70
N ASN A 185 -1.33 3.93 9.66
CA ASN A 185 0.09 3.59 9.63
C ASN A 185 0.35 2.05 9.74
N GLN A 186 -0.61 1.20 9.38
CA GLN A 186 -0.43 -0.26 9.34
C GLN A 186 0.68 -0.66 8.36
N ASP A 187 0.78 0.02 7.23
CA ASP A 187 1.85 -0.10 6.25
C ASP A 187 3.21 0.29 6.85
N THR A 188 3.28 1.44 7.49
CA THR A 188 4.48 1.95 8.16
C THR A 188 5.00 0.94 9.19
N MET A 189 4.11 0.32 9.98
CA MET A 189 4.52 -0.67 10.97
C MET A 189 4.97 -1.99 10.32
N LEU A 190 4.36 -2.38 9.21
CA LEU A 190 4.81 -3.53 8.44
C LEU A 190 6.25 -3.34 7.90
N TRP A 191 6.57 -2.13 7.41
CA TRP A 191 7.94 -1.80 7.00
C TRP A 191 8.93 -1.88 8.17
N VAL A 192 8.54 -1.39 9.35
CA VAL A 192 9.36 -1.49 10.57
C VAL A 192 9.63 -2.95 10.92
N ASP A 193 8.59 -3.78 10.92
CA ASP A 193 8.70 -5.21 11.26
C ASP A 193 9.63 -5.93 10.29
N GLY A 194 9.42 -5.73 8.99
CA GLY A 194 10.27 -6.32 7.97
C GLY A 194 11.72 -5.86 8.08
N MET A 195 11.97 -4.55 8.06
CA MET A 195 13.33 -3.99 8.11
C MET A 195 14.09 -4.38 9.39
N SER A 196 13.39 -4.45 10.53
CA SER A 196 14.01 -4.89 11.80
C SER A 196 14.47 -6.34 11.78
N LYS A 197 13.97 -7.14 10.84
CA LYS A 197 14.30 -8.55 10.60
C LYS A 197 15.12 -8.76 9.33
N GLY A 198 15.64 -7.67 8.76
CA GLY A 198 16.56 -7.72 7.63
C GLY A 198 15.90 -7.92 6.27
N THR A 199 14.59 -7.65 6.12
CA THR A 199 13.97 -7.62 4.78
C THR A 199 14.61 -6.55 3.91
N LYS A 200 14.75 -6.86 2.63
CA LYS A 200 15.34 -5.96 1.63
C LYS A 200 14.25 -5.34 0.77
N HIS A 201 14.33 -4.02 0.61
CA HIS A 201 13.35 -3.17 -0.03
C HIS A 201 13.95 -2.52 -1.28
N ALA A 202 13.16 -2.36 -2.34
CA ALA A 202 13.58 -1.63 -3.53
C ALA A 202 12.38 -0.92 -4.19
N ASN A 203 12.64 0.03 -5.07
CA ASN A 203 11.65 0.56 -6.00
C ASN A 203 12.26 0.63 -7.39
N ILE A 204 11.43 0.43 -8.40
CA ILE A 204 11.79 0.73 -9.79
C ILE A 204 11.47 2.20 -10.09
N PRO A 205 12.24 2.87 -10.99
CA PRO A 205 12.01 4.28 -11.33
C PRO A 205 10.72 4.51 -12.12
N ASP A 206 10.16 3.44 -12.70
CA ASP A 206 8.94 3.52 -13.49
C ASP A 206 7.74 3.92 -12.66
N VAL A 207 6.82 4.70 -13.26
CA VAL A 207 5.48 4.91 -12.69
C VAL A 207 4.70 3.61 -12.82
N VAL A 208 4.32 3.04 -11.67
CA VAL A 208 3.59 1.76 -11.60
C VAL A 208 2.13 1.92 -11.20
N LEU A 209 1.76 3.09 -10.67
CA LEU A 209 0.42 3.36 -10.16
C LEU A 209 0.05 4.84 -10.36
N ARG A 210 -1.20 5.08 -10.72
CA ARG A 210 -1.85 6.39 -10.62
C ARG A 210 -2.65 6.42 -9.32
N PHE A 211 -2.13 7.19 -8.36
CA PHE A 211 -2.64 7.28 -6.99
C PHE A 211 -3.71 8.35 -6.89
N ARG A 212 -4.91 7.99 -6.42
CA ARG A 212 -6.03 8.94 -6.30
C ARG A 212 -5.90 9.77 -5.04
N PHE A 213 -5.65 11.06 -5.26
CA PHE A 213 -5.54 12.05 -4.20
C PHE A 213 -6.86 12.81 -4.04
N THR A 214 -7.52 12.61 -2.90
CA THR A 214 -8.75 13.34 -2.58
C THR A 214 -8.50 14.37 -1.48
N ASN A 215 -9.07 15.56 -1.62
CA ASN A 215 -8.99 16.62 -0.60
C ASN A 215 -9.60 16.18 0.75
N ALA A 216 -10.53 15.23 0.75
CA ALA A 216 -11.12 14.66 1.95
C ALA A 216 -10.09 13.89 2.81
N LEU A 217 -9.08 13.26 2.19
CA LEU A 217 -7.98 12.60 2.89
C LEU A 217 -7.17 13.58 3.75
N PHE A 218 -6.98 14.82 3.27
CA PHE A 218 -6.20 15.82 4.00
C PHE A 218 -6.98 16.51 5.12
N LYS A 219 -8.26 16.86 4.88
CA LYS A 219 -9.03 17.66 5.84
C LYS A 219 -9.49 16.89 7.07
N LYS A 220 -9.87 15.62 6.94
CA LYS A 220 -10.48 14.83 8.05
C LYS A 220 -9.52 13.91 8.81
N ARG A 221 -8.47 13.40 8.19
CA ARG A 221 -7.66 12.29 8.76
C ARG A 221 -6.28 12.65 9.26
N ARG A 222 -5.72 13.84 8.92
CA ARG A 222 -4.29 14.15 9.12
C ARG A 222 -4.03 15.47 9.85
N ASN A 223 -4.96 15.95 10.67
CA ASN A 223 -4.81 17.20 11.43
C ASN A 223 -5.16 17.05 12.91
N GLY A 224 -4.56 17.94 13.73
CA GLY A 224 -4.87 18.11 15.14
C GLY A 224 -3.89 17.42 16.09
N TRP A 225 -3.95 17.83 17.36
CA TRP A 225 -3.05 17.39 18.43
C TRP A 225 -3.00 15.88 18.64
N ALA A 226 -4.14 15.21 18.61
CA ALA A 226 -4.22 13.76 18.80
C ALA A 226 -3.48 13.01 17.68
N PHE A 227 -3.68 13.45 16.44
CA PHE A 227 -2.97 12.89 15.29
C PHE A 227 -1.46 13.14 15.37
N ALA A 228 -1.05 14.39 15.67
CA ALA A 228 0.35 14.76 15.80
C ALA A 228 1.07 13.97 16.91
N LYS A 229 0.43 13.83 18.08
CA LYS A 229 0.96 13.00 19.19
C LYS A 229 1.13 11.56 18.78
N LYS A 230 0.14 10.98 18.06
CA LYS A 230 0.24 9.61 17.55
C LYS A 230 1.40 9.46 16.58
N GLN A 231 1.52 10.37 15.59
CA GLN A 231 2.62 10.35 14.61
C GLN A 231 4.00 10.44 15.30
N LEU A 232 4.14 11.31 16.30
CA LEU A 232 5.39 11.42 17.06
C LEU A 232 5.69 10.16 17.86
N LYS A 233 4.66 9.55 18.48
CA LYS A 233 4.80 8.26 19.20
C LYS A 233 5.26 7.15 18.24
N ASP A 234 4.60 7.04 17.09
CA ASP A 234 4.95 6.05 16.06
C ASP A 234 6.38 6.29 15.56
N ARG A 235 6.76 7.55 15.27
CA ARG A 235 8.13 7.90 14.84
C ARG A 235 9.19 7.53 15.88
N LYS A 236 8.94 7.81 17.16
CA LYS A 236 9.87 7.40 18.25
C LYS A 236 10.04 5.88 18.30
N LYS A 237 8.94 5.12 18.13
CA LYS A 237 9.00 3.66 18.07
C LYS A 237 9.81 3.19 16.88
N ILE A 238 9.59 3.75 15.69
CA ILE A 238 10.34 3.46 14.46
C ILE A 238 11.84 3.69 14.69
N ASN A 239 12.19 4.91 15.17
CA ASN A 239 13.58 5.29 15.38
C ASN A 239 14.29 4.36 16.37
N LYS A 240 13.60 3.98 17.46
CA LYS A 240 14.15 3.04 18.44
C LYS A 240 14.34 1.64 17.85
N THR A 241 13.31 1.13 17.11
CA THR A 241 13.32 -0.23 16.57
C THR A 241 14.39 -0.40 15.49
N LEU A 242 14.56 0.60 14.64
CA LEU A 242 15.48 0.58 13.50
C LEU A 242 16.85 1.22 13.81
N GLY A 243 17.10 1.71 15.02
CA GLY A 243 18.38 2.27 15.39
C GLY A 243 18.71 3.61 14.72
N TYR A 244 17.71 4.39 14.31
CA TYR A 244 17.96 5.71 13.74
C TYR A 244 18.48 6.70 14.77
N GLY A 245 19.49 7.48 14.38
CA GLY A 245 20.17 8.42 15.24
C GLY A 245 19.37 9.66 15.62
N PHE A 246 20.03 10.58 16.32
CA PHE A 246 19.46 11.82 16.87
C PHE A 246 18.72 12.68 15.83
N GLY A 247 19.27 12.79 14.60
CA GLY A 247 18.67 13.55 13.51
C GLY A 247 17.24 13.12 13.14
N ALA A 248 16.97 11.81 13.14
CA ALA A 248 15.62 11.28 12.89
C ALA A 248 14.64 11.65 14.02
N THR A 249 15.14 11.73 15.25
CA THR A 249 14.34 12.15 16.41
C THR A 249 14.00 13.63 16.32
N VAL A 250 14.97 14.49 16.00
CA VAL A 250 14.76 15.94 15.76
C VAL A 250 13.74 16.12 14.63
N PHE A 251 13.88 15.39 13.51
CA PHE A 251 12.89 15.45 12.43
C PHE A 251 11.48 15.09 12.90
N GLY A 252 11.33 14.09 13.76
CA GLY A 252 10.04 13.69 14.34
C GLY A 252 9.38 14.84 15.13
N TYR A 253 10.15 15.58 15.92
CA TYR A 253 9.66 16.75 16.65
C TYR A 253 9.36 17.93 15.73
N MET A 254 10.18 18.18 14.71
CA MET A 254 9.88 19.22 13.71
C MET A 254 8.54 18.93 13.01
N MET A 255 8.31 17.67 12.58
CA MET A 255 7.05 17.26 11.98
C MET A 255 5.87 17.38 12.95
N PHE A 256 6.06 17.11 14.24
CA PHE A 256 5.04 17.35 15.25
C PHE A 256 4.64 18.84 15.31
N ILE A 257 5.62 19.76 15.35
CA ILE A 257 5.37 21.20 15.34
C ILE A 257 4.60 21.61 14.08
N VAL A 258 5.01 21.15 12.90
CA VAL A 258 4.30 21.42 11.64
C VAL A 258 2.86 20.91 11.69
N LEU A 259 2.62 19.70 12.22
CA LEU A 259 1.28 19.12 12.29
C LEU A 259 0.33 19.85 13.23
N VAL A 260 0.83 20.44 14.32
CA VAL A 260 0.02 21.24 15.26
C VAL A 260 -0.10 22.70 14.88
N SER A 261 0.72 23.18 13.95
CA SER A 261 0.72 24.59 13.50
C SER A 261 -0.57 24.93 12.73
N PRO A 262 -0.99 26.20 12.73
CA PRO A 262 -2.12 26.67 11.93
C PRO A 262 -1.96 26.40 10.44
N ALA A 263 -3.09 26.37 9.73
CA ALA A 263 -3.12 25.99 8.30
C ALA A 263 -2.26 26.90 7.39
N TRP A 264 -2.07 28.17 7.77
CA TRP A 264 -1.25 29.12 7.00
C TRP A 264 0.25 28.79 7.05
N VAL A 265 0.74 28.19 8.14
CA VAL A 265 2.13 27.69 8.25
C VAL A 265 2.38 26.48 7.36
N LYS A 266 1.33 25.69 7.07
CA LYS A 266 1.42 24.44 6.30
C LYS A 266 1.42 24.66 4.79
N LYS A 267 1.25 25.90 4.31
CA LYS A 267 1.24 26.26 2.88
C LYS A 267 2.64 26.61 2.33
N ILE A 268 3.66 26.59 3.20
CA ILE A 268 5.06 26.70 2.84
C ILE A 268 5.63 25.28 2.65
#